data_81714e30d9bc27fe0949234430a5df71
#
_entry.id   81714e30d9bc27fe0949234430a5df71
#
_cell.length_a   1.000
_cell.length_b   1.000
_cell.length_c   1.000
_cell.angle_alpha   90.00
_cell.angle_beta   90.00
_cell.angle_gamma   90.00
#
_symmetry.space_group_name_H-M   'P 1'
#
loop_
_entity.id
_entity.type
_entity.pdbx_description
1 polymer ?
#
loop_
_entity_poly.entity_id
_entity_poly.type
_entity_poly.pdbx_seq_one_letter_code
_entity_poly.pdbx_strand_id
1 'polypeptide(L)'
;MRYLVTGATGAVGPVLVQRLLDTGGTVRVLSRRADRLAWDGAVEVRRGDLLDEAAVADAMRNVDVVFHLAALLHQTRPEVAGRAAYTRVNVEGTQRVLDAAKTAGVSRLVMFSTISVYGASDRIFHEEDDPAPDSWYAESKLEAERLALAAVTRDGDRFATVLRLAAVYGPRMKGNYSRLVQALAKHRFVPLGTGTNRRTIVFDRDVADAALASAAAPAAIGRIYNVTGGIHQMREILSAICMALGRGHPILHAPVAPVRLCARISEFIAGALGRSSPLQTATIDKYVEDVAVSGERIATEVGWRPQVELLDGWRETVTGMRTLGVLR
;
A
#
# COMPACT_ATOMS: atom_id res chain seq x y z
N MET A 1 17.41 -15.67 12.04
CA MET A 1 17.25 -14.22 11.85
C MET A 1 16.13 -13.69 12.71
N ARG A 2 16.31 -12.51 13.29
CA ARG A 2 15.25 -11.80 14.00
C ARG A 2 14.77 -10.61 13.17
N TYR A 3 13.48 -10.60 12.90
CA TYR A 3 12.81 -9.61 12.10
C TYR A 3 12.02 -8.64 12.98
N LEU A 4 12.03 -7.34 12.65
CA LEU A 4 11.10 -6.36 13.20
C LEU A 4 10.12 -5.93 12.12
N VAL A 5 8.82 -6.01 12.40
CA VAL A 5 7.76 -5.50 11.51
C VAL A 5 7.04 -4.36 12.19
N THR A 6 7.08 -3.17 11.58
CA THR A 6 6.21 -2.06 11.97
C THR A 6 4.99 -2.03 11.07
N GLY A 7 3.83 -1.66 11.58
CA GLY A 7 2.60 -1.67 10.78
C GLY A 7 2.01 -3.07 10.52
N ALA A 8 2.37 -4.06 11.32
CA ALA A 8 1.93 -5.44 11.22
C ALA A 8 0.40 -5.66 11.25
N THR A 9 -0.39 -4.69 11.72
CA THR A 9 -1.86 -4.73 11.74
C THR A 9 -2.50 -4.16 10.47
N GLY A 10 -1.70 -3.74 9.49
CA GLY A 10 -2.15 -3.21 8.20
C GLY A 10 -2.67 -4.30 7.25
N ALA A 11 -2.91 -3.94 5.99
CA ALA A 11 -3.41 -4.86 4.97
C ALA A 11 -2.40 -5.99 4.67
N VAL A 12 -1.13 -5.65 4.47
CA VAL A 12 -0.04 -6.59 4.14
C VAL A 12 0.58 -7.21 5.38
N GLY A 13 0.56 -6.49 6.52
CA GLY A 13 1.30 -6.88 7.72
C GLY A 13 1.09 -8.31 8.19
N PRO A 14 -0.15 -8.80 8.35
CA PRO A 14 -0.41 -10.16 8.81
C PRO A 14 0.14 -11.24 7.85
N VAL A 15 0.05 -11.00 6.54
CA VAL A 15 0.59 -11.91 5.53
C VAL A 15 2.12 -11.94 5.60
N LEU A 16 2.76 -10.77 5.70
CA LEU A 16 4.21 -10.68 5.84
C LEU A 16 4.70 -11.37 7.12
N VAL A 17 4.04 -11.14 8.27
CA VAL A 17 4.40 -11.79 9.53
C VAL A 17 4.32 -13.31 9.39
N GLN A 18 3.26 -13.84 8.77
CA GLN A 18 3.12 -15.29 8.55
C GLN A 18 4.26 -15.80 7.66
N ARG A 19 4.56 -15.14 6.54
CA ARG A 19 5.68 -15.50 5.67
C ARG A 19 7.02 -15.53 6.40
N LEU A 20 7.27 -14.55 7.28
CA LEU A 20 8.49 -14.51 8.08
C LEU A 20 8.57 -15.66 9.09
N LEU A 21 7.46 -16.04 9.73
CA LEU A 21 7.39 -17.22 10.59
C LEU A 21 7.65 -18.51 9.81
N ASP A 22 7.12 -18.61 8.59
CA ASP A 22 7.31 -19.78 7.72
C ASP A 22 8.79 -19.97 7.32
N THR A 23 9.62 -18.91 7.38
CA THR A 23 11.09 -19.03 7.21
C THR A 23 11.82 -19.60 8.44
N GLY A 24 11.13 -19.85 9.54
CA GLY A 24 11.71 -20.25 10.82
C GLY A 24 12.40 -19.11 11.59
N GLY A 25 12.18 -17.86 11.17
CA GLY A 25 12.73 -16.67 11.84
C GLY A 25 11.94 -16.25 13.08
N THR A 26 12.58 -15.53 13.99
CA THR A 26 11.90 -14.89 15.12
C THR A 26 11.32 -13.56 14.67
N VAL A 27 10.02 -13.37 14.84
CA VAL A 27 9.33 -12.14 14.41
C VAL A 27 8.95 -11.31 15.62
N ARG A 28 9.37 -10.06 15.61
CA ARG A 28 8.95 -9.02 16.55
C ARG A 28 8.08 -8.01 15.82
N VAL A 29 7.03 -7.53 16.47
CA VAL A 29 6.18 -6.46 15.93
C VAL A 29 6.16 -5.26 16.86
N LEU A 30 6.24 -4.06 16.32
CA LEU A 30 5.98 -2.82 17.04
C LEU A 30 4.56 -2.35 16.70
N SER A 31 3.68 -2.28 17.69
CA SER A 31 2.28 -1.91 17.49
C SER A 31 1.71 -1.12 18.66
N ARG A 32 0.91 -0.09 18.35
CA ARG A 32 0.12 0.66 19.35
C ARG A 32 -1.00 -0.18 19.97
N ARG A 33 -1.43 -1.22 19.26
CA ARG A 33 -2.59 -2.08 19.60
C ARG A 33 -2.13 -3.53 19.69
N ALA A 34 -1.31 -3.82 20.68
CA ALA A 34 -0.75 -5.15 20.92
C ALA A 34 -1.84 -6.22 21.15
N ASP A 35 -2.94 -5.81 21.79
CA ASP A 35 -4.11 -6.62 22.13
C ASP A 35 -4.93 -7.15 20.94
N ARG A 36 -4.69 -6.62 19.73
CA ARG A 36 -5.40 -7.03 18.50
C ARG A 36 -4.64 -8.02 17.62
N LEU A 37 -3.51 -8.50 18.10
CA LEU A 37 -2.62 -9.36 17.34
C LEU A 37 -2.80 -10.81 17.79
N ALA A 38 -3.57 -11.59 17.04
CA ALA A 38 -3.78 -13.02 17.29
C ALA A 38 -2.67 -13.85 16.64
N TRP A 39 -1.46 -13.80 17.19
CA TRP A 39 -0.36 -14.68 16.77
C TRP A 39 0.07 -15.65 17.89
N ASP A 40 -0.81 -16.04 18.79
CA ASP A 40 -0.72 -17.14 19.79
C ASP A 40 0.70 -17.45 20.30
N GLY A 41 1.47 -16.42 20.72
CA GLY A 41 2.81 -16.58 21.25
C GLY A 41 3.92 -16.77 20.21
N ALA A 42 3.60 -16.94 18.92
CA ALA A 42 4.59 -17.09 17.85
C ALA A 42 5.33 -15.79 17.52
N VAL A 43 4.82 -14.63 17.96
CA VAL A 43 5.35 -13.31 17.66
C VAL A 43 5.65 -12.55 18.94
N GLU A 44 6.83 -11.96 19.01
CA GLU A 44 7.20 -11.05 20.10
C GLU A 44 6.56 -9.68 19.89
N VAL A 45 5.59 -9.30 20.71
CA VAL A 45 4.87 -8.02 20.58
C VAL A 45 5.51 -6.96 21.47
N ARG A 46 5.94 -5.86 20.89
CA ARG A 46 6.32 -4.62 21.58
C ARG A 46 5.22 -3.58 21.40
N ARG A 47 4.70 -3.09 22.53
CA ARG A 47 3.71 -2.00 22.50
C ARG A 47 4.42 -0.66 22.44
N GLY A 48 4.09 0.14 21.42
CA GLY A 48 4.67 1.48 21.26
C GLY A 48 4.18 2.19 20.00
N ASP A 49 4.42 3.49 19.96
CA ASP A 49 4.20 4.34 18.78
C ASP A 49 5.54 4.58 18.07
N LEU A 50 5.55 4.78 16.76
CA LEU A 50 6.74 5.18 16.00
C LEU A 50 7.30 6.53 16.44
N LEU A 51 6.47 7.36 17.06
CA LEU A 51 6.85 8.67 17.58
C LEU A 51 7.45 8.61 18.98
N ASP A 52 7.46 7.45 19.61
CA ASP A 52 8.13 7.18 20.89
C ASP A 52 9.51 6.56 20.62
N GLU A 53 10.55 7.35 20.79
CA GLU A 53 11.93 6.97 20.53
C GLU A 53 12.37 5.77 21.41
N ALA A 54 11.98 5.76 22.69
CA ALA A 54 12.33 4.68 23.60
C ALA A 54 11.66 3.37 23.20
N ALA A 55 10.39 3.40 22.77
CA ALA A 55 9.67 2.23 22.28
C ALA A 55 10.27 1.69 20.97
N VAL A 56 10.66 2.58 20.06
CA VAL A 56 11.33 2.18 18.80
C VAL A 56 12.71 1.57 19.10
N ALA A 57 13.51 2.17 19.97
CA ALA A 57 14.82 1.64 20.36
C ALA A 57 14.71 0.28 21.05
N ASP A 58 13.74 0.09 21.96
CA ASP A 58 13.50 -1.21 22.60
C ASP A 58 13.08 -2.27 21.58
N ALA A 59 12.18 -1.94 20.68
CA ALA A 59 11.75 -2.85 19.61
C ALA A 59 12.91 -3.26 18.69
N MET A 60 13.94 -2.42 18.52
CA MET A 60 15.06 -2.64 17.61
C MET A 60 16.17 -3.52 18.18
N ARG A 61 16.16 -3.84 19.49
CA ARG A 61 17.23 -4.63 20.13
C ARG A 61 17.41 -6.00 19.49
N ASN A 62 18.65 -6.31 19.08
CA ASN A 62 19.02 -7.59 18.45
C ASN A 62 18.19 -7.94 17.20
N VAL A 63 17.80 -6.95 16.42
CA VAL A 63 17.09 -7.12 15.15
C VAL A 63 18.11 -7.18 14.03
N ASP A 64 17.96 -8.17 13.13
CA ASP A 64 18.81 -8.32 11.95
C ASP A 64 18.21 -7.55 10.74
N VAL A 65 16.89 -7.64 10.57
CA VAL A 65 16.17 -7.08 9.41
C VAL A 65 14.90 -6.36 9.86
N VAL A 66 14.65 -5.19 9.30
CA VAL A 66 13.45 -4.38 9.55
C VAL A 66 12.56 -4.33 8.32
N PHE A 67 11.26 -4.62 8.48
CA PHE A 67 10.21 -4.35 7.51
C PHE A 67 9.36 -3.18 8.01
N HIS A 68 9.50 -2.03 7.35
CA HIS A 68 8.84 -0.79 7.77
C HIS A 68 7.60 -0.50 6.93
N LEU A 69 6.42 -1.02 7.39
CA LEU A 69 5.11 -0.86 6.75
C LEU A 69 4.28 0.24 7.40
N ALA A 70 4.63 0.65 8.62
CA ALA A 70 3.83 1.62 9.35
C ALA A 70 3.82 2.98 8.65
N ALA A 71 2.63 3.46 8.35
CA ALA A 71 2.41 4.77 7.76
C ALA A 71 1.00 5.26 8.09
N LEU A 72 0.81 6.57 8.12
CA LEU A 72 -0.49 7.19 7.99
C LEU A 72 -0.90 7.13 6.53
N LEU A 73 -1.94 6.32 6.23
CA LEU A 73 -2.42 6.13 4.86
C LEU A 73 -3.26 7.31 4.40
N HIS A 74 -3.43 7.41 3.07
CA HIS A 74 -4.35 8.37 2.46
C HIS A 74 -5.73 8.28 3.10
N GLN A 75 -6.20 9.39 3.66
CA GLN A 75 -7.52 9.49 4.29
C GLN A 75 -8.52 10.10 3.31
N THR A 76 -9.79 9.68 3.42
CA THR A 76 -10.88 10.18 2.58
C THR A 76 -11.19 11.66 2.84
N ARG A 77 -10.73 12.19 3.98
CA ARG A 77 -10.83 13.60 4.38
C ARG A 77 -9.46 14.05 4.87
N PRO A 78 -8.52 14.31 3.97
CA PRO A 78 -7.14 14.70 4.33
C PRO A 78 -7.11 16.00 5.14
N GLU A 79 -8.08 16.91 4.95
CA GLU A 79 -8.19 18.17 5.67
C GLU A 79 -8.29 17.97 7.21
N VAL A 80 -8.85 16.85 7.67
CA VAL A 80 -8.99 16.54 9.10
C VAL A 80 -7.66 16.20 9.75
N ALA A 81 -6.78 15.49 9.03
CA ALA A 81 -5.45 15.12 9.52
C ALA A 81 -4.41 16.24 9.29
N GLY A 82 -4.55 17.00 8.18
CA GLY A 82 -3.61 18.02 7.75
C GLY A 82 -2.25 17.46 7.29
N ARG A 83 -1.47 18.29 6.59
CA ARG A 83 -0.12 17.94 6.10
C ARG A 83 0.81 17.53 7.24
N ALA A 84 0.75 18.26 8.37
CA ALA A 84 1.59 18.02 9.53
C ALA A 84 1.46 16.60 10.11
N ALA A 85 0.28 15.99 10.07
CA ALA A 85 0.09 14.62 10.56
C ALA A 85 0.82 13.59 9.66
N TYR A 86 0.81 13.79 8.34
CA TYR A 86 1.55 12.95 7.41
C TYR A 86 3.06 13.10 7.62
N THR A 87 3.58 14.33 7.73
CA THR A 87 5.00 14.60 8.01
C THR A 87 5.41 13.93 9.32
N ARG A 88 4.65 14.14 10.38
CA ARG A 88 4.95 13.59 11.69
C ARG A 88 5.03 12.05 11.70
N VAL A 89 4.05 11.36 11.09
CA VAL A 89 4.02 9.89 11.13
C VAL A 89 4.92 9.26 10.07
N ASN A 90 4.84 9.75 8.82
CA ASN A 90 5.50 9.09 7.69
C ASN A 90 6.97 9.52 7.54
N VAL A 91 7.32 10.75 7.89
CA VAL A 91 8.69 11.28 7.75
C VAL A 91 9.46 11.13 9.06
N GLU A 92 9.00 11.81 10.13
CA GLU A 92 9.70 11.77 11.41
C GLU A 92 9.67 10.35 12.03
N GLY A 93 8.54 9.61 11.89
CA GLY A 93 8.45 8.23 12.33
C GLY A 93 9.43 7.32 11.60
N THR A 94 9.59 7.50 10.27
CA THR A 94 10.59 6.78 9.48
C THR A 94 12.00 7.15 9.91
N GLN A 95 12.30 8.44 10.15
CA GLN A 95 13.62 8.87 10.61
C GLN A 95 13.99 8.17 11.93
N ARG A 96 13.07 8.11 12.92
CA ARG A 96 13.33 7.41 14.18
C ARG A 96 13.62 5.91 13.99
N VAL A 97 12.90 5.26 13.06
CA VAL A 97 13.16 3.84 12.74
C VAL A 97 14.56 3.67 12.13
N LEU A 98 14.96 4.56 11.21
CA LEU A 98 16.29 4.54 10.57
C LEU A 98 17.42 4.76 11.60
N ASP A 99 17.27 5.74 12.49
CA ASP A 99 18.26 6.07 13.53
C ASP A 99 18.41 4.92 14.54
N ALA A 100 17.28 4.33 14.96
CA ALA A 100 17.31 3.17 15.84
C ALA A 100 17.92 1.93 15.16
N ALA A 101 17.62 1.71 13.87
CA ALA A 101 18.20 0.63 13.08
C ALA A 101 19.72 0.78 12.94
N LYS A 102 20.20 1.99 12.63
CA LYS A 102 21.64 2.32 12.61
C LYS A 102 22.28 2.06 13.95
N THR A 103 21.65 2.51 15.04
CA THR A 103 22.18 2.34 16.42
C THR A 103 22.23 0.87 16.84
N ALA A 104 21.25 0.07 16.44
CA ALA A 104 21.18 -1.36 16.75
C ALA A 104 22.05 -2.24 15.85
N GLY A 105 22.64 -1.71 14.78
CA GLY A 105 23.45 -2.47 13.83
C GLY A 105 22.61 -3.35 12.89
N VAL A 106 21.38 -2.92 12.57
CA VAL A 106 20.50 -3.61 11.61
C VAL A 106 21.18 -3.67 10.24
N SER A 107 21.22 -4.87 9.66
CA SER A 107 21.90 -5.12 8.38
C SER A 107 21.04 -4.82 7.15
N ARG A 108 19.71 -4.85 7.28
CA ARG A 108 18.74 -4.66 6.19
C ARG A 108 17.49 -3.94 6.66
N LEU A 109 17.00 -3.00 5.86
CA LEU A 109 15.70 -2.37 6.07
C LEU A 109 14.93 -2.35 4.75
N VAL A 110 13.70 -2.88 4.73
CA VAL A 110 12.79 -2.80 3.60
C VAL A 110 11.67 -1.82 3.96
N MET A 111 11.64 -0.69 3.27
CA MET A 111 10.65 0.36 3.46
C MET A 111 9.53 0.23 2.43
N PHE A 112 8.29 0.23 2.90
CA PHE A 112 7.11 0.19 2.04
C PHE A 112 6.68 1.62 1.67
N SER A 113 6.73 1.93 0.40
CA SER A 113 6.27 3.18 -0.21
C SER A 113 5.08 2.93 -1.14
N THR A 114 4.83 3.81 -2.09
CA THR A 114 3.65 3.80 -2.96
C THR A 114 3.98 4.34 -4.34
N ILE A 115 3.35 3.78 -5.39
CA ILE A 115 3.41 4.34 -6.74
C ILE A 115 2.73 5.72 -6.85
N SER A 116 1.94 6.13 -5.85
CA SER A 116 1.33 7.46 -5.83
C SER A 116 2.37 8.61 -5.84
N VAL A 117 3.64 8.32 -5.57
CA VAL A 117 4.72 9.31 -5.68
C VAL A 117 4.95 9.78 -7.12
N TYR A 118 4.51 9.01 -8.12
CA TYR A 118 4.63 9.41 -9.53
C TYR A 118 3.54 10.39 -9.99
N GLY A 119 2.40 10.47 -9.27
CA GLY A 119 1.22 11.18 -9.75
C GLY A 119 0.47 10.41 -10.84
N ALA A 120 -0.44 11.10 -11.55
CA ALA A 120 -1.23 10.54 -12.65
C ALA A 120 -0.58 10.85 -14.00
N SER A 121 -0.57 9.88 -14.92
CA SER A 121 -0.10 10.05 -16.31
C SER A 121 -0.64 8.93 -17.19
N ASP A 122 -0.71 9.18 -18.49
CA ASP A 122 -1.06 8.20 -19.53
C ASP A 122 0.11 7.28 -19.95
N ARG A 123 1.32 7.51 -19.41
CA ARG A 123 2.48 6.66 -19.65
C ARG A 123 2.63 5.56 -18.57
N ILE A 124 3.47 4.57 -18.84
CA ILE A 124 3.93 3.60 -17.85
C ILE A 124 5.16 4.18 -17.16
N PHE A 125 5.12 4.29 -15.83
CA PHE A 125 6.25 4.78 -15.05
C PHE A 125 7.25 3.67 -14.72
N HIS A 126 8.52 4.05 -14.70
CA HIS A 126 9.65 3.27 -14.24
C HIS A 126 10.30 3.94 -13.02
N GLU A 127 11.20 3.26 -12.34
CA GLU A 127 11.82 3.76 -11.10
C GLU A 127 12.73 4.96 -11.33
N GLU A 128 13.23 5.17 -12.56
CA GLU A 128 14.04 6.32 -12.98
C GLU A 128 13.21 7.58 -13.25
N ASP A 129 11.91 7.45 -13.42
CA ASP A 129 11.04 8.59 -13.71
C ASP A 129 10.95 9.53 -12.50
N ASP A 130 10.96 10.83 -12.79
CA ASP A 130 10.86 11.85 -11.76
C ASP A 130 9.50 11.78 -11.05
N PRO A 131 9.50 11.69 -9.71
CA PRO A 131 8.26 11.71 -8.93
C PRO A 131 7.56 13.07 -9.01
N ALA A 132 6.22 13.05 -9.15
CA ALA A 132 5.35 14.22 -9.16
C ALA A 132 4.14 14.00 -8.23
N PRO A 133 4.35 13.91 -6.90
CA PRO A 133 3.30 13.59 -5.95
C PRO A 133 2.21 14.67 -5.93
N ASP A 134 0.94 14.25 -5.96
CA ASP A 134 -0.27 15.10 -6.03
C ASP A 134 -1.02 15.19 -4.69
N SER A 135 -0.48 14.61 -3.63
CA SER A 135 -1.13 14.57 -2.31
C SER A 135 -0.12 14.60 -1.17
N TRP A 136 -0.53 15.13 -0.01
CA TRP A 136 0.30 15.14 1.21
C TRP A 136 0.79 13.74 1.62
N TYR A 137 -0.01 12.72 1.37
CA TYR A 137 0.41 11.34 1.56
C TYR A 137 1.58 10.98 0.65
N ALA A 138 1.45 11.20 -0.65
CA ALA A 138 2.48 10.89 -1.63
C ALA A 138 3.75 11.72 -1.39
N GLU A 139 3.62 13.02 -1.09
CA GLU A 139 4.74 13.90 -0.70
C GLU A 139 5.49 13.34 0.50
N SER A 140 4.77 12.97 1.58
CA SER A 140 5.38 12.43 2.79
C SER A 140 6.07 11.09 2.58
N LYS A 141 5.52 10.23 1.70
CA LYS A 141 6.16 8.97 1.34
C LYS A 141 7.42 9.18 0.52
N LEU A 142 7.41 10.12 -0.43
CA LEU A 142 8.59 10.48 -1.21
C LEU A 142 9.72 11.04 -0.32
N GLU A 143 9.39 11.87 0.65
CA GLU A 143 10.36 12.39 1.61
C GLU A 143 10.95 11.27 2.46
N ALA A 144 10.13 10.35 2.95
CA ALA A 144 10.58 9.17 3.69
C ALA A 144 11.46 8.22 2.84
N GLU A 145 11.18 8.07 1.52
CA GLU A 145 12.06 7.34 0.60
C GLU A 145 13.46 7.96 0.55
N ARG A 146 13.54 9.29 0.44
CA ARG A 146 14.83 10.02 0.41
C ARG A 146 15.63 9.77 1.69
N LEU A 147 14.97 9.81 2.85
CA LEU A 147 15.61 9.49 4.13
C LEU A 147 16.14 8.04 4.15
N ALA A 148 15.32 7.08 3.73
CA ALA A 148 15.71 5.67 3.72
C ALA A 148 16.91 5.41 2.79
N LEU A 149 16.93 6.00 1.59
CA LEU A 149 18.02 5.83 0.63
C LEU A 149 19.31 6.55 1.02
N ALA A 150 19.20 7.63 1.80
CA ALA A 150 20.35 8.35 2.35
C ALA A 150 20.91 7.70 3.62
N ALA A 151 20.13 6.82 4.27
CA ALA A 151 20.52 6.18 5.52
C ALA A 151 21.69 5.22 5.31
N VAL A 152 22.66 5.29 6.23
CA VAL A 152 23.85 4.43 6.23
C VAL A 152 24.05 3.81 7.61
N THR A 153 24.70 2.66 7.65
CA THR A 153 25.19 1.97 8.86
C THR A 153 26.21 2.84 9.58
N ARG A 154 26.75 2.35 10.71
CA ARG A 154 27.88 3.00 11.39
C ARG A 154 29.14 3.01 10.55
N ASP A 155 29.31 2.03 9.66
CA ASP A 155 30.48 1.87 8.80
C ASP A 155 30.34 2.65 7.47
N GLY A 156 29.22 3.32 7.27
CA GLY A 156 28.95 4.14 6.09
C GLY A 156 28.26 3.41 4.92
N ASP A 157 27.90 2.15 5.10
CA ASP A 157 27.24 1.36 4.06
C ASP A 157 25.72 1.61 4.01
N ARG A 158 25.15 1.67 2.82
CA ARG A 158 23.70 1.67 2.67
C ARG A 158 23.11 0.35 3.14
N PHE A 159 21.89 0.36 3.69
CA PHE A 159 21.22 -0.84 4.19
C PHE A 159 19.72 -0.89 3.89
N ALA A 160 19.15 0.18 3.34
CA ALA A 160 17.73 0.27 3.05
C ALA A 160 17.40 -0.03 1.58
N THR A 161 16.23 -0.64 1.38
CA THR A 161 15.56 -0.85 0.08
C THR A 161 14.18 -0.25 0.15
N VAL A 162 13.73 0.40 -0.91
CA VAL A 162 12.39 1.01 -1.00
C VAL A 162 11.53 0.23 -1.98
N LEU A 163 10.32 -0.15 -1.55
CA LEU A 163 9.31 -0.80 -2.39
C LEU A 163 8.15 0.15 -2.63
N ARG A 164 8.00 0.66 -3.84
CA ARG A 164 6.84 1.45 -4.30
C ARG A 164 5.72 0.49 -4.69
N LEU A 165 4.76 0.32 -3.80
CA LEU A 165 3.67 -0.62 -4.01
C LEU A 165 2.62 -0.05 -4.96
N ALA A 166 2.18 -0.85 -5.91
CA ALA A 166 0.93 -0.67 -6.63
C ALA A 166 -0.27 -0.72 -5.65
N ALA A 167 -1.48 -0.50 -6.15
CA ALA A 167 -2.67 -0.61 -5.31
C ALA A 167 -2.82 -2.05 -4.80
N VAL A 168 -2.61 -2.24 -3.50
CA VAL A 168 -2.64 -3.56 -2.87
C VAL A 168 -4.09 -4.01 -2.69
N TYR A 169 -4.40 -5.23 -3.16
CA TYR A 169 -5.66 -5.90 -2.90
C TYR A 169 -5.43 -7.21 -2.12
N GLY A 170 -6.48 -7.69 -1.47
CA GLY A 170 -6.46 -8.86 -0.60
C GLY A 170 -7.54 -8.75 0.48
N PRO A 171 -7.74 -9.78 1.32
CA PRO A 171 -8.84 -9.85 2.28
C PRO A 171 -8.94 -8.68 3.26
N ARG A 172 -7.80 -8.09 3.62
CA ARG A 172 -7.68 -7.00 4.61
C ARG A 172 -7.52 -5.61 3.97
N MET A 173 -7.68 -5.52 2.65
CA MET A 173 -7.56 -4.24 1.94
C MET A 173 -8.56 -3.19 2.46
N LYS A 174 -8.14 -1.94 2.38
CA LYS A 174 -8.96 -0.78 2.75
C LYS A 174 -9.08 0.19 1.55
N GLY A 175 -9.93 1.20 1.68
CA GLY A 175 -10.03 2.25 0.66
C GLY A 175 -10.92 1.86 -0.53
N ASN A 176 -10.56 2.33 -1.72
CA ASN A 176 -11.44 2.34 -2.88
C ASN A 176 -11.81 0.94 -3.38
N TYR A 177 -10.87 0.01 -3.49
CA TYR A 177 -11.16 -1.35 -3.94
C TYR A 177 -12.05 -2.12 -2.96
N SER A 178 -11.87 -1.94 -1.64
CA SER A 178 -12.77 -2.53 -0.66
C SER A 178 -14.21 -2.02 -0.81
N ARG A 179 -14.36 -0.70 -1.02
CA ARG A 179 -15.69 -0.10 -1.28
C ARG A 179 -16.28 -0.58 -2.61
N LEU A 180 -15.46 -0.71 -3.65
CA LEU A 180 -15.87 -1.21 -4.95
C LEU A 180 -16.43 -2.63 -4.85
N VAL A 181 -15.71 -3.55 -4.20
CA VAL A 181 -16.17 -4.93 -3.97
C VAL A 181 -17.49 -4.93 -3.21
N GLN A 182 -17.63 -4.15 -2.14
CA GLN A 182 -18.87 -4.04 -1.37
C GLN A 182 -20.04 -3.47 -2.19
N ALA A 183 -19.77 -2.47 -3.04
CA ALA A 183 -20.79 -1.88 -3.91
C ALA A 183 -21.24 -2.84 -5.01
N LEU A 184 -20.32 -3.58 -5.62
CA LEU A 184 -20.62 -4.65 -6.57
C LEU A 184 -21.39 -5.78 -5.89
N ALA A 185 -20.99 -6.19 -4.68
CA ALA A 185 -21.70 -7.19 -3.90
C ALA A 185 -23.15 -6.80 -3.57
N LYS A 186 -23.47 -5.52 -3.51
CA LYS A 186 -24.81 -4.98 -3.22
C LYS A 186 -25.59 -4.52 -4.49
N HIS A 187 -25.08 -4.77 -5.69
CA HIS A 187 -25.62 -4.22 -6.95
C HIS A 187 -25.80 -2.68 -6.97
N ARG A 188 -24.89 -1.96 -6.30
CA ARG A 188 -24.94 -0.50 -6.15
C ARG A 188 -23.79 0.20 -6.87
N PHE A 189 -23.22 -0.43 -7.88
CA PHE A 189 -22.12 0.13 -8.67
C PHE A 189 -22.47 0.15 -10.14
N VAL A 190 -22.30 1.33 -10.75
CA VAL A 190 -22.41 1.54 -12.18
C VAL A 190 -21.02 1.98 -12.68
N PRO A 191 -20.37 1.21 -13.56
CA PRO A 191 -19.09 1.60 -14.13
C PRO A 191 -19.19 2.90 -14.92
N LEU A 192 -18.13 3.71 -14.85
CA LEU A 192 -18.03 4.94 -15.63
C LEU A 192 -17.12 4.71 -16.85
N GLY A 193 -17.58 5.17 -18.01
CA GLY A 193 -16.85 5.05 -19.27
C GLY A 193 -16.70 3.61 -19.74
N THR A 194 -15.72 3.37 -20.60
CA THR A 194 -15.45 2.06 -21.22
C THR A 194 -14.65 1.11 -20.33
N GLY A 195 -14.06 1.61 -19.24
CA GLY A 195 -13.17 0.86 -18.36
C GLY A 195 -11.85 0.43 -19.02
N THR A 196 -11.42 1.14 -20.08
CA THR A 196 -10.15 0.88 -20.77
C THR A 196 -8.94 1.51 -20.09
N ASN A 197 -9.18 2.39 -19.12
CA ASN A 197 -8.12 2.99 -18.33
C ASN A 197 -7.32 1.91 -17.57
N ARG A 198 -5.99 2.09 -17.56
CA ARG A 198 -5.04 1.12 -17.01
C ARG A 198 -4.87 1.32 -15.50
N ARG A 199 -4.81 0.21 -14.79
CA ARG A 199 -4.57 0.16 -13.35
C ARG A 199 -3.50 -0.86 -13.02
N THR A 200 -2.59 -0.49 -12.17
CA THR A 200 -1.61 -1.42 -11.62
C THR A 200 -2.04 -1.80 -10.22
N ILE A 201 -2.21 -3.11 -10.01
CA ILE A 201 -2.60 -3.68 -8.72
C ILE A 201 -1.64 -4.82 -8.35
N VAL A 202 -1.58 -5.16 -7.07
CA VAL A 202 -0.75 -6.27 -6.58
C VAL A 202 -1.45 -6.98 -5.42
N PHE A 203 -1.38 -8.31 -5.40
CA PHE A 203 -1.94 -9.10 -4.31
C PHE A 203 -1.07 -9.01 -3.05
N ASP A 204 -1.68 -9.01 -1.86
CA ASP A 204 -0.97 -8.80 -0.59
C ASP A 204 0.11 -9.86 -0.31
N ARG A 205 -0.11 -11.12 -0.73
CA ARG A 205 0.88 -12.20 -0.63
C ARG A 205 2.09 -11.93 -1.53
N ASP A 206 1.87 -11.50 -2.75
CA ASP A 206 2.95 -11.13 -3.69
C ASP A 206 3.78 -9.97 -3.14
N VAL A 207 3.16 -9.01 -2.45
CA VAL A 207 3.88 -7.93 -1.76
C VAL A 207 4.77 -8.46 -0.65
N ALA A 208 4.28 -9.41 0.15
CA ALA A 208 5.08 -10.02 1.22
C ALA A 208 6.27 -10.79 0.64
N ASP A 209 6.05 -11.56 -0.43
CA ASP A 209 7.09 -12.34 -1.10
C ASP A 209 8.15 -11.41 -1.78
N ALA A 210 7.73 -10.29 -2.38
CA ALA A 210 8.63 -9.26 -2.91
C ALA A 210 9.50 -8.65 -1.80
N ALA A 211 8.92 -8.39 -0.64
CA ALA A 211 9.66 -7.83 0.49
C ALA A 211 10.72 -8.80 1.04
N LEU A 212 10.38 -10.09 1.17
CA LEU A 212 11.33 -11.12 1.58
C LEU A 212 12.47 -11.26 0.56
N ALA A 213 12.15 -11.34 -0.73
CA ALA A 213 13.14 -11.44 -1.79
C ALA A 213 14.08 -10.22 -1.80
N SER A 214 13.53 -9.01 -1.65
CA SER A 214 14.33 -7.78 -1.59
C SER A 214 15.22 -7.72 -0.34
N ALA A 215 14.76 -8.22 0.80
CA ALA A 215 15.58 -8.29 2.02
C ALA A 215 16.75 -9.28 1.87
N ALA A 216 16.55 -10.36 1.13
CA ALA A 216 17.56 -11.40 0.90
C ALA A 216 18.58 -11.01 -0.19
N ALA A 217 18.22 -10.14 -1.14
CA ALA A 217 19.05 -9.78 -2.27
C ALA A 217 20.05 -8.65 -1.93
N PRO A 218 21.39 -8.88 -1.97
CA PRO A 218 22.37 -7.81 -1.76
C PRO A 218 22.25 -6.68 -2.81
N ALA A 219 21.88 -7.00 -4.04
CA ALA A 219 21.68 -6.04 -5.13
C ALA A 219 20.55 -5.04 -4.86
N ALA A 220 19.63 -5.35 -3.94
CA ALA A 220 18.51 -4.49 -3.60
C ALA A 220 18.90 -3.32 -2.67
N ILE A 221 20.07 -3.34 -2.07
CA ILE A 221 20.51 -2.30 -1.13
C ILE A 221 20.67 -0.95 -1.83
N GLY A 222 20.06 0.09 -1.27
CA GLY A 222 20.11 1.44 -1.82
C GLY A 222 19.28 1.61 -3.10
N ARG A 223 18.38 0.66 -3.39
CA ARG A 223 17.53 0.65 -4.60
C ARG A 223 16.07 0.93 -4.29
N ILE A 224 15.37 1.37 -5.34
CA ILE A 224 13.91 1.51 -5.36
C ILE A 224 13.37 0.48 -6.35
N TYR A 225 12.25 -0.15 -5.99
CA TYR A 225 11.54 -1.08 -6.88
C TYR A 225 10.05 -0.80 -6.89
N ASN A 226 9.44 -0.80 -8.07
CA ASN A 226 8.00 -0.89 -8.22
C ASN A 226 7.57 -2.35 -8.00
N VAL A 227 6.61 -2.55 -7.10
CA VAL A 227 6.04 -3.86 -6.81
C VAL A 227 4.62 -3.92 -7.35
N THR A 228 4.42 -4.72 -8.39
CA THR A 228 3.16 -4.82 -9.14
C THR A 228 2.81 -6.24 -9.50
N GLY A 229 1.52 -6.58 -9.51
CA GLY A 229 0.97 -7.83 -10.04
C GLY A 229 0.62 -7.78 -11.54
N GLY A 230 0.86 -6.63 -12.18
CA GLY A 230 0.57 -6.40 -13.59
C GLY A 230 -0.26 -5.16 -13.85
N ILE A 231 -0.31 -4.76 -15.11
CA ILE A 231 -1.13 -3.65 -15.61
C ILE A 231 -2.41 -4.24 -16.21
N HIS A 232 -3.56 -3.87 -15.64
CA HIS A 232 -4.86 -4.36 -16.08
C HIS A 232 -5.77 -3.20 -16.47
N GLN A 233 -6.68 -3.43 -17.41
CA GLN A 233 -7.75 -2.49 -17.67
C GLN A 233 -8.78 -2.55 -16.53
N MET A 234 -9.40 -1.42 -16.20
CA MET A 234 -10.41 -1.37 -15.14
C MET A 234 -11.56 -2.33 -15.37
N ARG A 235 -11.96 -2.56 -16.65
CA ARG A 235 -12.99 -3.56 -17.02
C ARG A 235 -12.58 -4.99 -16.69
N GLU A 236 -11.29 -5.35 -16.78
CA GLU A 236 -10.77 -6.67 -16.44
C GLU A 236 -10.83 -6.88 -14.92
N ILE A 237 -10.42 -5.86 -14.17
CA ILE A 237 -10.51 -5.87 -12.69
C ILE A 237 -11.97 -6.02 -12.26
N LEU A 238 -12.90 -5.27 -12.85
CA LEU A 238 -14.33 -5.37 -12.56
C LEU A 238 -14.87 -6.76 -12.89
N SER A 239 -14.49 -7.33 -14.04
CA SER A 239 -14.88 -8.68 -14.43
C SER A 239 -14.38 -9.72 -13.43
N ALA A 240 -13.11 -9.67 -13.04
CA ALA A 240 -12.53 -10.59 -12.07
C ALA A 240 -13.23 -10.50 -10.68
N ILE A 241 -13.54 -9.28 -10.22
CA ILE A 241 -14.30 -9.09 -8.96
C ILE A 241 -15.70 -9.68 -9.08
N CYS A 242 -16.42 -9.43 -10.17
CA CYS A 242 -17.78 -9.95 -10.39
C CYS A 242 -17.77 -11.47 -10.45
N MET A 243 -16.84 -12.08 -11.17
CA MET A 243 -16.65 -13.53 -11.21
C MET A 243 -16.35 -14.11 -9.82
N ALA A 244 -15.49 -13.47 -9.04
CA ALA A 244 -15.19 -13.87 -7.66
C ALA A 244 -16.40 -13.76 -6.71
N LEU A 245 -17.29 -12.81 -6.96
CA LEU A 245 -18.55 -12.65 -6.24
C LEU A 245 -19.64 -13.67 -6.67
N GLY A 246 -19.42 -14.41 -7.77
CA GLY A 246 -20.42 -15.28 -8.41
C GLY A 246 -21.50 -14.46 -9.12
N ARG A 247 -21.16 -13.32 -9.72
CA ARG A 247 -22.11 -12.38 -10.33
C ARG A 247 -21.76 -12.09 -11.78
N GLY A 248 -22.76 -11.70 -12.57
CA GLY A 248 -22.55 -11.17 -13.91
C GLY A 248 -21.86 -9.79 -13.89
N HIS A 249 -21.15 -9.49 -14.96
CA HIS A 249 -20.56 -8.16 -15.16
C HIS A 249 -21.68 -7.11 -15.26
N PRO A 250 -21.49 -5.89 -14.70
CA PRO A 250 -22.45 -4.79 -14.88
C PRO A 250 -22.67 -4.48 -16.35
N ILE A 251 -23.91 -4.53 -16.81
CA ILE A 251 -24.29 -4.32 -18.22
C ILE A 251 -24.36 -2.81 -18.53
N LEU A 252 -24.81 -2.01 -17.55
CA LEU A 252 -24.98 -0.57 -17.70
C LEU A 252 -23.68 0.17 -17.40
N HIS A 253 -23.24 1.01 -18.32
CA HIS A 253 -22.12 1.91 -18.17
C HIS A 253 -22.60 3.35 -18.27
N ALA A 254 -22.25 4.19 -17.30
CA ALA A 254 -22.56 5.61 -17.37
C ALA A 254 -21.47 6.35 -18.16
N PRO A 255 -21.85 7.20 -19.14
CA PRO A 255 -20.86 7.99 -19.87
C PRO A 255 -20.23 9.05 -18.94
N VAL A 256 -18.90 9.23 -19.08
CA VAL A 256 -18.11 10.08 -18.15
C VAL A 256 -18.54 11.55 -18.18
N ALA A 257 -18.78 12.10 -19.38
CA ALA A 257 -19.05 13.53 -19.55
C ALA A 257 -20.34 14.00 -18.83
N PRO A 258 -21.52 13.35 -18.99
CA PRO A 258 -22.70 13.70 -18.24
C PRO A 258 -22.53 13.55 -16.71
N VAL A 259 -21.89 12.48 -16.25
CA VAL A 259 -21.67 12.26 -14.82
C VAL A 259 -20.74 13.33 -14.23
N ARG A 260 -19.71 13.74 -14.98
CA ARG A 260 -18.81 14.84 -14.58
C ARG A 260 -19.58 16.18 -14.54
N LEU A 261 -20.48 16.43 -15.45
CA LEU A 261 -21.34 17.63 -15.42
C LEU A 261 -22.24 17.62 -14.19
N CYS A 262 -22.92 16.50 -13.90
CA CYS A 262 -23.73 16.35 -12.68
C CYS A 262 -22.89 16.56 -11.41
N ALA A 263 -21.65 16.09 -11.36
CA ALA A 263 -20.75 16.32 -10.23
C ALA A 263 -20.43 17.81 -10.05
N ARG A 264 -20.10 18.53 -11.13
CA ARG A 264 -19.86 19.99 -11.07
C ARG A 264 -21.06 20.77 -10.56
N ILE A 265 -22.26 20.42 -11.04
CA ILE A 265 -23.51 21.05 -10.57
C ILE A 265 -23.72 20.74 -9.07
N SER A 266 -23.50 19.48 -8.67
CA SER A 266 -23.62 19.06 -7.28
C SER A 266 -22.62 19.79 -6.37
N GLU A 267 -21.37 19.96 -6.81
CA GLU A 267 -20.33 20.72 -6.08
C GLU A 267 -20.72 22.19 -5.93
N PHE A 268 -21.23 22.81 -7.00
CA PHE A 268 -21.69 24.21 -6.99
C PHE A 268 -22.84 24.42 -5.99
N ILE A 269 -23.87 23.56 -6.04
CA ILE A 269 -25.03 23.65 -5.13
C ILE A 269 -24.59 23.39 -3.68
N ALA A 270 -23.76 22.37 -3.45
CA ALA A 270 -23.27 22.04 -2.11
C ALA A 270 -22.42 23.19 -1.53
N GLY A 271 -21.56 23.80 -2.35
CA GLY A 271 -20.76 24.97 -1.99
C GLY A 271 -21.63 26.17 -1.59
N ALA A 272 -22.69 26.46 -2.37
CA ALA A 272 -23.66 27.52 -2.04
C ALA A 272 -24.42 27.26 -0.72
N LEU A 273 -24.57 26.00 -0.32
CA LEU A 273 -25.22 25.58 0.93
C LEU A 273 -24.23 25.35 2.08
N GLY A 274 -22.93 25.64 1.91
CA GLY A 274 -21.90 25.38 2.92
C GLY A 274 -21.70 23.89 3.27
N ARG A 275 -22.02 22.98 2.33
CA ARG A 275 -21.93 21.52 2.51
C ARG A 275 -20.95 20.89 1.53
N SER A 276 -20.43 19.71 1.87
CA SER A 276 -19.64 18.91 0.94
C SER A 276 -20.55 18.19 -0.06
N SER A 277 -20.16 18.20 -1.34
CA SER A 277 -20.90 17.46 -2.38
C SER A 277 -20.79 15.95 -2.17
N PRO A 278 -21.89 15.19 -2.31
CA PRO A 278 -21.87 13.73 -2.27
C PRO A 278 -21.21 13.13 -3.52
N LEU A 279 -21.18 13.86 -4.65
CA LEU A 279 -20.54 13.48 -5.90
C LEU A 279 -19.48 14.53 -6.24
N GLN A 280 -18.21 14.11 -6.26
CA GLN A 280 -17.07 14.99 -6.51
C GLN A 280 -16.41 14.68 -7.85
N THR A 281 -16.12 15.72 -8.62
CA THR A 281 -15.43 15.64 -9.92
C THR A 281 -14.08 14.93 -9.77
N ALA A 282 -13.32 15.24 -8.71
CA ALA A 282 -12.04 14.59 -8.40
C ALA A 282 -12.16 13.07 -8.21
N THR A 283 -13.28 12.57 -7.68
CA THR A 283 -13.52 11.13 -7.54
C THR A 283 -13.74 10.46 -8.90
N ILE A 284 -14.45 11.14 -9.79
CA ILE A 284 -14.68 10.67 -11.17
C ILE A 284 -13.37 10.63 -11.94
N ASP A 285 -12.59 11.70 -11.85
CA ASP A 285 -11.31 11.81 -12.56
C ASP A 285 -10.34 10.73 -12.08
N LYS A 286 -10.22 10.52 -10.75
CA LYS A 286 -9.44 9.40 -10.18
C LYS A 286 -9.93 8.02 -10.58
N TYR A 287 -11.20 7.85 -10.90
CA TYR A 287 -11.71 6.56 -11.37
C TYR A 287 -11.31 6.26 -12.82
N VAL A 288 -11.26 7.28 -13.69
CA VAL A 288 -10.99 7.11 -15.12
C VAL A 288 -9.53 7.38 -15.53
N GLU A 289 -8.70 7.91 -14.63
CA GLU A 289 -7.26 8.14 -14.91
C GLU A 289 -6.50 6.83 -15.12
N ASP A 290 -5.41 6.91 -15.87
CA ASP A 290 -4.43 5.82 -15.95
C ASP A 290 -3.46 5.88 -14.75
N VAL A 291 -3.16 4.70 -14.19
CA VAL A 291 -2.11 4.52 -13.19
C VAL A 291 -1.36 3.24 -13.53
N ALA A 292 -0.26 3.38 -14.26
CA ALA A 292 0.50 2.25 -14.75
C ALA A 292 1.99 2.38 -14.39
N VAL A 293 2.56 1.31 -13.80
CA VAL A 293 4.00 1.21 -13.50
C VAL A 293 4.57 -0.12 -13.95
N SER A 294 5.84 -0.12 -14.39
CA SER A 294 6.59 -1.33 -14.71
C SER A 294 7.16 -1.96 -13.45
N GLY A 295 7.12 -3.29 -13.36
CA GLY A 295 7.80 -4.10 -12.33
C GLY A 295 9.02 -4.86 -12.88
N GLU A 296 9.60 -4.44 -14.00
CA GLU A 296 10.70 -5.17 -14.64
C GLU A 296 12.01 -5.10 -13.86
N ARG A 297 12.28 -3.98 -13.19
CA ARG A 297 13.51 -3.82 -12.42
C ARG A 297 13.62 -4.84 -11.28
N ILE A 298 12.59 -5.01 -10.45
CA ILE A 298 12.63 -6.00 -9.38
C ILE A 298 12.74 -7.42 -9.93
N ALA A 299 12.11 -7.71 -11.07
CA ALA A 299 12.22 -9.02 -11.72
C ALA A 299 13.64 -9.31 -12.20
N THR A 300 14.35 -8.31 -12.70
CA THR A 300 15.70 -8.46 -13.27
C THR A 300 16.77 -8.47 -12.17
N GLU A 301 16.70 -7.55 -11.20
CA GLU A 301 17.76 -7.37 -10.20
C GLU A 301 17.59 -8.25 -8.96
N VAL A 302 16.35 -8.58 -8.58
CA VAL A 302 16.00 -9.37 -7.38
C VAL A 302 15.55 -10.79 -7.75
N GLY A 303 15.12 -11.01 -9.01
CA GLY A 303 14.58 -12.30 -9.45
C GLY A 303 13.15 -12.56 -9.00
N TRP A 304 12.45 -11.54 -8.46
CA TRP A 304 11.07 -11.68 -8.01
C TRP A 304 10.07 -11.31 -9.12
N ARG A 305 9.02 -12.15 -9.26
CA ARG A 305 7.86 -11.88 -10.11
C ARG A 305 6.57 -12.21 -9.35
N PRO A 306 5.46 -11.49 -9.61
CA PRO A 306 4.17 -11.84 -9.02
C PRO A 306 3.76 -13.26 -9.43
N GLN A 307 3.13 -13.99 -8.52
CA GLN A 307 2.72 -15.37 -8.71
C GLN A 307 1.18 -15.53 -8.73
N VAL A 308 0.46 -14.51 -8.28
CA VAL A 308 -0.99 -14.60 -8.11
C VAL A 308 -1.69 -14.01 -9.32
N GLU A 309 -2.40 -14.87 -10.07
CA GLU A 309 -3.24 -14.46 -11.19
C GLU A 309 -4.42 -13.58 -10.72
N LEU A 310 -4.82 -12.62 -11.56
CA LEU A 310 -5.84 -11.61 -11.24
C LEU A 310 -7.13 -12.22 -10.67
N LEU A 311 -7.68 -13.23 -11.35
CA LEU A 311 -8.94 -13.84 -10.93
C LEU A 311 -8.81 -14.61 -9.62
N ASP A 312 -7.72 -15.33 -9.43
CA ASP A 312 -7.49 -16.15 -8.24
C ASP A 312 -7.24 -15.27 -7.01
N GLY A 313 -6.49 -14.17 -7.16
CA GLY A 313 -6.33 -13.17 -6.13
C GLY A 313 -7.66 -12.53 -5.71
N TRP A 314 -8.57 -12.23 -6.67
CA TRP A 314 -9.90 -11.73 -6.32
C TRP A 314 -10.80 -12.76 -5.68
N ARG A 315 -10.74 -14.05 -6.07
CA ARG A 315 -11.44 -15.16 -5.41
C ARG A 315 -11.02 -15.27 -3.94
N GLU A 316 -9.72 -15.27 -3.69
CA GLU A 316 -9.14 -15.32 -2.35
C GLU A 316 -9.55 -14.10 -1.52
N THR A 317 -9.49 -12.90 -2.14
CA THR A 317 -9.93 -11.64 -1.54
C THR A 317 -11.38 -11.70 -1.09
N VAL A 318 -12.30 -12.07 -1.97
CA VAL A 318 -13.74 -12.14 -1.68
C VAL A 318 -14.04 -13.17 -0.59
N THR A 319 -13.42 -14.35 -0.68
CA THR A 319 -13.56 -15.40 0.34
C THR A 319 -13.07 -14.91 1.70
N GLY A 320 -11.90 -14.33 1.79
CA GLY A 320 -11.36 -13.79 3.03
C GLY A 320 -12.15 -12.60 3.58
N MET A 321 -12.69 -11.71 2.70
CA MET A 321 -13.59 -10.63 3.14
C MET A 321 -14.91 -11.19 3.75
N ARG A 322 -15.42 -12.31 3.25
CA ARG A 322 -16.59 -13.01 3.85
C ARG A 322 -16.23 -13.58 5.22
N THR A 323 -15.11 -14.27 5.34
CA THR A 323 -14.60 -14.81 6.61
C THR A 323 -14.38 -13.71 7.66
N LEU A 324 -13.90 -12.54 7.25
CA LEU A 324 -13.70 -11.39 8.13
C LEU A 324 -14.99 -10.59 8.42
N GLY A 325 -16.15 -11.00 7.89
CA GLY A 325 -17.43 -10.33 8.08
C GLY A 325 -17.54 -8.96 7.38
N VAL A 326 -16.63 -8.64 6.45
CA VAL A 326 -16.64 -7.39 5.66
C VAL A 326 -17.67 -7.48 4.53
N LEU A 327 -17.88 -8.68 3.99
CA LEU A 327 -18.94 -9.02 3.02
C LEU A 327 -19.92 -10.00 3.67
N ARG A 328 -21.22 -9.72 3.45
CA ARG A 328 -22.31 -10.61 3.83
C ARG A 328 -22.77 -11.42 2.63
#